data_641b651dcc8e44b3ff7b41af35b673f5
#
_entry.id   641b651dcc8e44b3ff7b41af35b673f5
#
_cell.length_a   1.000
_cell.length_b   1.000
_cell.length_c   1.000
_cell.angle_alpha   90.00
_cell.angle_beta   90.00
_cell.angle_gamma   90.00
#
_symmetry.space_group_name_H-M   'P 1'
#
loop_
_entity.id
_entity.type
_entity.pdbx_description
1 polymer ?
#
loop_
_entity_poly.entity_id
_entity_poly.type
_entity_poly.pdbx_seq_one_letter_code
_entity_poly.pdbx_strand_id
1 'polypeptide(L)'
;QRGAFERRPSVEILFHALIPDPLVIHLHPLTANAITCNTRGEELCEQILGDHALWVDYTDPGIPLARLIDTRRREFADTHNTPPPAITLLGNHGIIVSGPTKDAIVERIDFLTSSIRAAIDEAETAFSGSPSRVAEAFRRAVDAPSVALSTGGLSAVASAPGGPLIPDQIVYAGSFPVVLEATDTEDIVAAKVSLHRAQHGRAPIVAVIPGLAVAAVGSNNEASDNALHTFLDAMRVARDANLLGRVRVMDDRERGFIENWEAESYRQKVAASQGS
;
A
#
# COMPACT_ATOMS: atom_id res chain seq x y z
N GLN A 1 23.07 -21.11 28.04
CA GLN A 1 23.40 -21.12 26.59
C GLN A 1 22.25 -20.40 25.89
N ARG A 2 22.46 -19.17 25.46
CA ARG A 2 21.52 -18.45 24.58
C ARG A 2 21.73 -19.00 23.18
N GLY A 3 20.74 -19.71 22.64
CA GLY A 3 20.74 -20.17 21.26
C GLY A 3 20.91 -18.96 20.33
N ALA A 4 21.75 -19.12 19.31
CA ALA A 4 21.90 -18.12 18.28
C ALA A 4 20.52 -17.92 17.60
N PHE A 5 20.02 -16.70 17.57
CA PHE A 5 18.83 -16.37 16.80
C PHE A 5 19.20 -16.50 15.31
N GLU A 6 18.66 -17.50 14.65
CA GLU A 6 18.84 -17.70 13.21
C GLU A 6 18.16 -16.63 12.35
N ARG A 7 17.26 -15.81 12.94
CA ARG A 7 16.53 -14.76 12.25
C ARG A 7 16.97 -13.38 12.72
N ARG A 8 17.27 -12.49 11.78
CA ARG A 8 17.52 -11.08 12.08
C ARG A 8 16.20 -10.44 12.55
N PRO A 9 16.22 -9.63 13.62
CA PRO A 9 15.05 -8.82 13.98
C PRO A 9 14.73 -7.83 12.84
N SER A 10 13.45 -7.49 12.68
CA SER A 10 13.03 -6.44 11.77
C SER A 10 13.68 -5.11 12.15
N VAL A 11 14.00 -4.30 11.16
CA VAL A 11 14.48 -2.91 11.38
C VAL A 11 13.46 -2.05 12.10
N GLU A 12 12.21 -2.46 12.07
CA GLU A 12 11.06 -1.79 12.68
C GLU A 12 10.91 -2.09 14.18
N ILE A 13 11.74 -2.98 14.74
CA ILE A 13 11.76 -3.27 16.18
C ILE A 13 11.95 -2.00 17.03
N LEU A 14 12.53 -0.95 16.45
CA LEU A 14 12.73 0.31 17.12
C LEU A 14 11.43 1.01 17.54
N PHE A 15 10.34 0.82 16.78
CA PHE A 15 9.02 1.38 17.13
C PHE A 15 8.54 0.87 18.48
N HIS A 16 8.78 -0.42 18.75
CA HIS A 16 8.42 -1.07 20.01
C HIS A 16 9.28 -0.58 21.19
N ALA A 17 10.43 0.02 20.93
CA ALA A 17 11.28 0.58 21.99
C ALA A 17 10.95 2.05 22.28
N LEU A 18 10.36 2.77 21.32
CA LEU A 18 10.07 4.21 21.44
C LEU A 18 8.70 4.48 22.09
N ILE A 19 7.76 3.55 21.96
CA ILE A 19 6.39 3.71 22.45
C ILE A 19 6.27 2.98 23.79
N PRO A 20 5.91 3.70 24.89
CA PRO A 20 5.98 3.14 26.24
C PRO A 20 4.82 2.19 26.60
N ASP A 21 3.84 2.02 25.70
CA ASP A 21 2.71 1.12 25.92
C ASP A 21 3.16 -0.36 25.98
N PRO A 22 2.50 -1.19 26.81
CA PRO A 22 2.80 -2.62 26.91
C PRO A 22 2.68 -3.39 25.60
N LEU A 23 1.76 -2.96 24.71
CA LEU A 23 1.53 -3.56 23.41
C LEU A 23 1.69 -2.50 22.33
N VAL A 24 2.47 -2.83 21.30
CA VAL A 24 2.67 -2.01 20.10
C VAL A 24 2.55 -2.92 18.88
N ILE A 25 1.70 -2.56 17.95
CA ILE A 25 1.48 -3.29 16.69
C ILE A 25 1.77 -2.35 15.54
N HIS A 26 2.49 -2.84 14.55
CA HIS A 26 2.69 -2.19 13.26
C HIS A 26 2.01 -3.00 12.16
N LEU A 27 1.19 -2.35 11.34
CA LEU A 27 0.35 -2.98 10.32
C LEU A 27 0.27 -2.10 9.07
N HIS A 28 -0.08 -2.73 7.92
CA HIS A 28 -0.36 -2.06 6.64
C HIS A 28 -1.81 -2.28 6.19
N PRO A 29 -2.84 -1.81 6.92
CA PRO A 29 -4.24 -2.04 6.57
C PRO A 29 -4.62 -1.27 5.30
N LEU A 30 -5.30 -1.91 4.36
CA LEU A 30 -5.72 -1.31 3.09
C LEU A 30 -6.51 -0.01 3.30
N THR A 31 -7.45 -0.03 4.26
CA THR A 31 -8.27 1.15 4.57
C THR A 31 -7.42 2.32 5.07
N ALA A 32 -6.47 2.09 5.98
CA ALA A 32 -5.58 3.14 6.46
C ALA A 32 -4.65 3.64 5.34
N ASN A 33 -4.24 2.76 4.45
CA ASN A 33 -3.38 3.12 3.32
C ASN A 33 -4.10 4.04 2.30
N ALA A 34 -5.43 4.13 2.29
CA ALA A 34 -6.14 5.15 1.52
C ALA A 34 -5.80 6.58 1.98
N ILE A 35 -5.43 6.75 3.25
CA ILE A 35 -4.91 8.03 3.80
C ILE A 35 -3.38 8.08 3.68
N THR A 36 -2.67 7.05 4.13
CA THR A 36 -1.19 7.11 4.15
C THR A 36 -0.58 7.24 2.75
N CYS A 37 -1.26 6.76 1.70
CA CYS A 37 -0.86 6.89 0.30
C CYS A 37 -1.56 8.05 -0.43
N ASN A 38 -2.06 9.05 0.30
CA ASN A 38 -2.74 10.21 -0.28
C ASN A 38 -1.83 11.44 -0.27
N THR A 39 -1.91 12.29 -1.31
CA THR A 39 -1.17 13.56 -1.35
C THR A 39 -1.62 14.56 -0.29
N ARG A 40 -2.81 14.37 0.27
CA ARG A 40 -3.39 15.12 1.38
C ARG A 40 -3.42 14.30 2.68
N GLY A 41 -2.50 13.34 2.83
CA GLY A 41 -2.53 12.36 3.92
C GLY A 41 -2.57 13.00 5.30
N GLU A 42 -1.73 14.00 5.58
CA GLU A 42 -1.71 14.74 6.86
C GLU A 42 -3.05 15.46 7.12
N GLU A 43 -3.54 16.22 6.13
CA GLU A 43 -4.81 16.92 6.22
C GLU A 43 -5.99 15.97 6.46
N LEU A 44 -6.02 14.84 5.75
CA LEU A 44 -7.06 13.83 5.92
C LEU A 44 -6.97 13.10 7.28
N CYS A 45 -5.75 12.87 7.78
CA CYS A 45 -5.55 12.36 9.13
C CYS A 45 -6.17 13.29 10.17
N GLU A 46 -5.90 14.58 10.07
CA GLU A 46 -6.47 15.59 10.96
C GLU A 46 -8.00 15.69 10.83
N GLN A 47 -8.51 15.75 9.59
CA GLN A 47 -9.96 15.89 9.33
C GLN A 47 -10.77 14.67 9.80
N ILE A 48 -10.28 13.47 9.60
CA ILE A 48 -11.03 12.22 9.84
C ILE A 48 -10.80 11.71 11.26
N LEU A 49 -9.60 11.83 11.80
CA LEU A 49 -9.19 11.23 13.06
C LEU A 49 -8.90 12.26 14.17
N GLY A 50 -8.68 13.52 13.80
CA GLY A 50 -8.38 14.59 14.76
C GLY A 50 -7.21 14.23 15.67
N ASP A 51 -7.32 14.60 16.95
CA ASP A 51 -6.31 14.34 17.98
C ASP A 51 -6.17 12.86 18.37
N HIS A 52 -6.94 11.94 17.76
CA HIS A 52 -6.84 10.51 18.02
C HIS A 52 -5.68 9.84 17.28
N ALA A 53 -5.11 10.53 16.28
CA ALA A 53 -4.02 10.00 15.48
C ALA A 53 -2.91 11.04 15.24
N LEU A 54 -1.68 10.55 15.14
CA LEU A 54 -0.50 11.33 14.79
C LEU A 54 -0.09 11.02 13.35
N TRP A 55 0.19 12.05 12.55
CA TRP A 55 0.79 11.90 11.23
C TRP A 55 2.31 11.95 11.30
N VAL A 56 2.95 11.07 10.55
CA VAL A 56 4.40 11.06 10.31
C VAL A 56 4.65 10.96 8.82
N ASP A 57 5.35 11.94 8.25
CA ASP A 57 5.71 11.95 6.85
C ASP A 57 6.56 10.74 6.46
N TYR A 58 6.56 10.41 5.14
CA TYR A 58 7.42 9.38 4.64
C TYR A 58 8.91 9.69 4.94
N THR A 59 9.57 8.70 5.46
CA THR A 59 11.04 8.63 5.52
C THR A 59 11.47 7.18 5.42
N ASP A 60 12.74 6.97 5.07
CA ASP A 60 13.28 5.64 4.89
C ASP A 60 13.11 4.78 6.15
N PRO A 61 12.60 3.55 6.03
CA PRO A 61 12.40 2.64 7.15
C PRO A 61 13.66 2.40 7.97
N GLY A 62 13.48 2.09 9.24
CA GLY A 62 14.59 1.84 10.18
C GLY A 62 14.89 3.05 11.07
N ILE A 63 16.16 3.38 11.28
CA ILE A 63 16.58 4.45 12.20
C ILE A 63 16.03 5.83 11.83
N PRO A 64 16.01 6.25 10.54
CA PRO A 64 15.42 7.54 10.18
C PRO A 64 13.97 7.66 10.59
N LEU A 65 13.15 6.64 10.26
CA LEU A 65 11.73 6.61 10.61
C LEU A 65 11.53 6.60 12.13
N ALA A 66 12.28 5.79 12.86
CA ALA A 66 12.20 5.73 14.31
C ALA A 66 12.48 7.11 14.95
N ARG A 67 13.49 7.83 14.47
CA ARG A 67 13.82 9.19 14.94
C ARG A 67 12.69 10.17 14.63
N LEU A 68 12.12 10.11 13.43
CA LEU A 68 11.04 11.01 13.04
C LEU A 68 9.79 10.77 13.90
N ILE A 69 9.44 9.51 14.15
CA ILE A 69 8.34 9.15 15.06
C ILE A 69 8.57 9.73 16.45
N ASP A 70 9.77 9.57 17.03
CA ASP A 70 10.11 10.12 18.35
C ASP A 70 9.98 11.65 18.37
N THR A 71 10.48 12.31 17.33
CA THR A 71 10.37 13.78 17.19
C THR A 71 8.92 14.23 17.15
N ARG A 72 8.11 13.65 16.26
CA ARG A 72 6.69 14.01 16.10
C ARG A 72 5.88 13.75 17.36
N ARG A 73 6.16 12.67 18.07
CA ARG A 73 5.50 12.37 19.35
C ARG A 73 5.84 13.40 20.44
N ARG A 74 7.08 13.88 20.50
CA ARG A 74 7.46 14.95 21.43
C ARG A 74 6.85 16.29 21.04
N GLU A 75 6.92 16.67 19.79
CA GLU A 75 6.29 17.90 19.28
C GLU A 75 4.79 17.94 19.60
N PHE A 76 4.09 16.82 19.42
CA PHE A 76 2.68 16.71 19.78
C PHE A 76 2.47 16.92 21.28
N ALA A 77 3.22 16.24 22.12
CA ALA A 77 3.11 16.36 23.57
C ALA A 77 3.38 17.79 24.05
N ASP A 78 4.40 18.43 23.50
CA ASP A 78 4.79 19.82 23.85
C ASP A 78 3.71 20.82 23.39
N THR A 79 3.13 20.60 22.20
CA THR A 79 2.15 21.52 21.63
C THR A 79 0.78 21.40 22.33
N HIS A 80 0.34 20.18 22.62
CA HIS A 80 -1.01 19.92 23.15
C HIS A 80 -1.05 19.75 24.68
N ASN A 81 0.14 19.69 25.32
CA ASN A 81 0.29 19.40 26.75
C ASN A 81 -0.46 18.11 27.18
N THR A 82 -0.48 17.13 26.29
CA THR A 82 -1.09 15.79 26.49
C THR A 82 -0.18 14.72 25.93
N PRO A 83 -0.30 13.46 26.40
CA PRO A 83 0.43 12.36 25.79
C PRO A 83 0.11 12.22 24.29
N PRO A 84 1.09 11.82 23.46
CA PRO A 84 0.84 11.59 22.05
C PRO A 84 -0.22 10.49 21.84
N PRO A 85 -1.03 10.57 20.77
CA PRO A 85 -2.05 9.58 20.48
C PRO A 85 -1.45 8.18 20.31
N ALA A 86 -2.26 7.18 20.59
CA ALA A 86 -1.88 5.78 20.49
C ALA A 86 -1.89 5.23 19.06
N ILE A 87 -2.47 5.98 18.13
CA ILE A 87 -2.49 5.67 16.70
C ILE A 87 -1.51 6.61 16.01
N THR A 88 -0.65 6.06 15.16
CA THR A 88 0.27 6.84 14.31
C THR A 88 0.12 6.37 12.87
N LEU A 89 -0.16 7.28 11.94
CA LEU A 89 -0.16 7.03 10.50
C LEU A 89 1.20 7.39 9.93
N LEU A 90 1.75 6.49 9.11
CA LEU A 90 3.06 6.65 8.46
C LEU A 90 2.84 6.84 6.95
N GLY A 91 3.21 7.98 6.41
CA GLY A 91 3.06 8.32 5.00
C GLY A 91 3.69 7.26 4.09
N ASN A 92 2.95 6.78 3.08
CA ASN A 92 3.34 5.71 2.14
C ASN A 92 3.93 4.45 2.82
N HIS A 93 3.41 4.09 4.01
CA HIS A 93 3.92 2.93 4.72
C HIS A 93 2.76 2.15 5.38
N GLY A 94 2.26 2.63 6.50
CA GLY A 94 1.24 1.91 7.27
C GLY A 94 0.86 2.63 8.55
N ILE A 95 0.56 1.88 9.61
CA ILE A 95 0.16 2.42 10.90
C ILE A 95 0.93 1.78 12.05
N ILE A 96 1.04 2.52 13.15
CA ILE A 96 1.40 1.97 14.46
C ILE A 96 0.21 2.19 15.39
N VAL A 97 -0.20 1.14 16.11
CA VAL A 97 -1.22 1.20 17.16
C VAL A 97 -0.65 0.64 18.44
N SER A 98 -0.78 1.38 19.52
CA SER A 98 -0.27 0.96 20.84
C SER A 98 -1.38 0.93 21.87
N GLY A 99 -1.18 0.24 22.98
CA GLY A 99 -2.16 0.18 24.06
C GLY A 99 -1.79 -0.73 25.21
N PRO A 100 -2.55 -0.62 26.32
CA PRO A 100 -2.31 -1.41 27.52
C PRO A 100 -2.77 -2.86 27.39
N THR A 101 -3.76 -3.15 26.52
CA THR A 101 -4.36 -4.48 26.36
C THR A 101 -4.65 -4.75 24.88
N LYS A 102 -4.88 -6.03 24.58
CA LYS A 102 -5.33 -6.47 23.26
C LYS A 102 -6.65 -5.80 22.87
N ASP A 103 -7.60 -5.73 23.79
CA ASP A 103 -8.92 -5.14 23.50
C ASP A 103 -8.82 -3.66 23.16
N ALA A 104 -7.97 -2.91 23.87
CA ALA A 104 -7.68 -1.51 23.55
C ALA A 104 -7.05 -1.34 22.14
N ILE A 105 -6.21 -2.29 21.71
CA ILE A 105 -5.65 -2.28 20.35
C ILE A 105 -6.77 -2.52 19.31
N VAL A 106 -7.62 -3.53 19.54
CA VAL A 106 -8.73 -3.86 18.64
C VAL A 106 -9.68 -2.67 18.51
N GLU A 107 -10.11 -2.07 19.62
CA GLU A 107 -10.98 -0.90 19.66
C GLU A 107 -10.39 0.28 18.84
N ARG A 108 -9.09 0.54 18.98
CA ARG A 108 -8.40 1.60 18.23
C ARG A 108 -8.31 1.32 16.73
N ILE A 109 -8.07 0.06 16.35
CA ILE A 109 -8.08 -0.36 14.94
C ILE A 109 -9.50 -0.25 14.36
N ASP A 110 -10.52 -0.66 15.11
CA ASP A 110 -11.91 -0.57 14.68
C ASP A 110 -12.34 0.90 14.52
N PHE A 111 -11.98 1.77 15.47
CA PHE A 111 -12.20 3.21 15.35
C PHE A 111 -11.54 3.77 14.09
N LEU A 112 -10.25 3.52 13.91
CA LEU A 112 -9.48 3.98 12.76
C LEU A 112 -10.13 3.54 11.43
N THR A 113 -10.39 2.24 11.31
CA THR A 113 -10.90 1.67 10.05
C THR A 113 -12.34 2.09 9.76
N SER A 114 -13.20 2.19 10.77
CA SER A 114 -14.58 2.64 10.58
C SER A 114 -14.66 4.12 10.22
N SER A 115 -13.86 4.98 10.85
CA SER A 115 -13.82 6.42 10.54
C SER A 115 -13.36 6.66 9.09
N ILE A 116 -12.30 5.98 8.66
CA ILE A 116 -11.80 6.11 7.29
C ILE A 116 -12.81 5.52 6.29
N ARG A 117 -13.45 4.39 6.61
CA ARG A 117 -14.47 3.79 5.75
C ARG A 117 -15.65 4.73 5.56
N ALA A 118 -16.14 5.35 6.62
CA ALA A 118 -17.23 6.33 6.54
C ALA A 118 -16.86 7.51 5.61
N ALA A 119 -15.64 8.03 5.70
CA ALA A 119 -15.18 9.10 4.82
C ALA A 119 -15.07 8.66 3.34
N ILE A 120 -14.66 7.41 3.08
CA ILE A 120 -14.65 6.84 1.73
C ILE A 120 -16.07 6.70 1.19
N ASP A 121 -17.01 6.16 1.96
CA ASP A 121 -18.40 5.93 1.56
C ASP A 121 -19.11 7.29 1.29
N GLU A 122 -18.83 8.33 2.08
CA GLU A 122 -19.30 9.69 1.83
C GLU A 122 -18.75 10.25 0.51
N ALA A 123 -17.44 10.09 0.28
CA ALA A 123 -16.79 10.51 -0.96
C ALA A 123 -17.32 9.75 -2.18
N GLU A 124 -17.60 8.45 -2.07
CA GLU A 124 -18.25 7.66 -3.13
C GLU A 124 -19.66 8.17 -3.43
N THR A 125 -20.43 8.56 -2.42
CA THR A 125 -21.79 9.10 -2.57
C THR A 125 -21.76 10.48 -3.22
N ALA A 126 -20.82 11.34 -2.82
CA ALA A 126 -20.64 12.68 -3.39
C ALA A 126 -20.10 12.61 -4.84
N PHE A 127 -19.36 11.56 -5.17
CA PHE A 127 -18.90 11.30 -6.53
C PHE A 127 -20.08 10.76 -7.35
N SER A 128 -20.87 11.66 -7.93
CA SER A 128 -22.11 11.40 -8.68
C SER A 128 -21.90 10.71 -10.05
N GLY A 129 -20.73 10.10 -10.26
CA GLY A 129 -20.43 9.15 -11.31
C GLY A 129 -20.68 7.75 -10.81
N SER A 130 -21.90 7.23 -10.98
CA SER A 130 -22.15 5.79 -10.81
C SER A 130 -21.07 5.01 -11.56
N PRO A 131 -20.39 4.04 -10.93
CA PRO A 131 -19.46 3.14 -11.63
C PRO A 131 -20.06 2.55 -12.90
N SER A 132 -21.37 2.29 -12.90
CA SER A 132 -22.15 1.87 -14.07
C SER A 132 -22.18 2.91 -15.18
N ARG A 133 -22.18 4.18 -14.84
CA ARG A 133 -22.20 5.28 -15.83
C ARG A 133 -20.82 5.49 -16.45
N VAL A 134 -19.77 5.38 -15.66
CA VAL A 134 -18.38 5.45 -16.15
C VAL A 134 -18.06 4.22 -16.99
N ALA A 135 -18.47 3.03 -16.56
CA ALA A 135 -18.32 1.79 -17.31
C ALA A 135 -19.08 1.86 -18.66
N GLU A 136 -20.29 2.41 -18.66
CA GLU A 136 -21.08 2.57 -19.88
C GLU A 136 -20.48 3.66 -20.78
N ALA A 137 -19.96 4.75 -20.25
CA ALA A 137 -19.26 5.79 -21.02
C ALA A 137 -17.95 5.24 -21.61
N PHE A 138 -17.22 4.47 -20.84
CA PHE A 138 -16.03 3.77 -21.32
C PHE A 138 -16.37 2.75 -22.40
N ARG A 139 -17.41 1.92 -22.20
CA ARG A 139 -17.92 0.98 -23.19
C ARG A 139 -18.21 1.67 -24.53
N ARG A 140 -18.86 2.82 -24.47
CA ARG A 140 -19.16 3.60 -25.69
C ARG A 140 -17.91 4.19 -26.34
N ALA A 141 -16.98 4.70 -25.52
CA ALA A 141 -15.73 5.31 -26.00
C ALA A 141 -14.81 4.30 -26.70
N VAL A 142 -14.87 3.02 -26.26
CA VAL A 142 -14.07 1.95 -26.88
C VAL A 142 -14.89 1.09 -27.85
N ASP A 143 -16.15 1.50 -28.15
CA ASP A 143 -17.09 0.77 -29.02
C ASP A 143 -17.19 -0.73 -28.67
N ALA A 144 -17.15 -1.02 -27.37
CA ALA A 144 -17.21 -2.39 -26.88
C ALA A 144 -18.67 -2.87 -26.78
N PRO A 145 -18.98 -4.09 -27.22
CA PRO A 145 -20.34 -4.64 -27.15
C PRO A 145 -20.83 -4.87 -25.72
N SER A 146 -19.97 -5.08 -24.75
CA SER A 146 -20.30 -5.14 -23.31
C SER A 146 -19.10 -4.80 -22.44
N VAL A 147 -19.36 -4.21 -21.28
CA VAL A 147 -18.40 -4.17 -20.18
C VAL A 147 -18.84 -5.27 -19.22
N ALA A 148 -18.17 -6.37 -19.25
CA ALA A 148 -18.23 -7.27 -18.12
C ALA A 148 -17.56 -6.55 -16.95
N LEU A 149 -18.31 -6.08 -15.99
CA LEU A 149 -17.84 -5.82 -14.66
C LEU A 149 -17.47 -7.21 -14.12
N SER A 150 -16.26 -7.62 -14.35
CA SER A 150 -15.82 -8.86 -13.77
C SER A 150 -15.95 -8.69 -12.26
N THR A 151 -16.33 -9.74 -11.60
CA THR A 151 -16.51 -9.82 -10.15
C THR A 151 -15.27 -9.48 -9.32
N GLY A 152 -14.15 -9.21 -9.96
CA GLY A 152 -13.01 -8.52 -9.37
C GLY A 152 -12.94 -7.09 -9.88
N GLY A 153 -13.92 -6.23 -9.59
CA GLY A 153 -14.11 -4.87 -10.12
C GLY A 153 -12.92 -3.90 -10.09
N LEU A 154 -11.79 -4.34 -9.59
CA LEU A 154 -10.51 -3.65 -9.64
C LEU A 154 -9.75 -3.88 -10.96
N SER A 155 -9.99 -4.99 -11.65
CA SER A 155 -9.34 -5.23 -12.95
C SER A 155 -9.88 -4.34 -14.07
N ALA A 156 -11.11 -3.85 -13.94
CA ALA A 156 -11.71 -2.94 -14.91
C ALA A 156 -11.30 -1.46 -14.71
N VAL A 157 -10.77 -1.11 -13.52
CA VAL A 157 -10.39 0.26 -13.16
C VAL A 157 -8.87 0.41 -13.03
N ALA A 158 -8.12 -0.63 -13.39
CA ALA A 158 -6.68 -0.66 -13.29
C ALA A 158 -6.02 0.28 -14.31
N SER A 159 -6.10 1.57 -14.06
CA SER A 159 -4.97 2.43 -14.41
C SER A 159 -3.90 2.12 -13.37
N ALA A 160 -2.81 1.49 -13.78
CA ALA A 160 -1.66 1.32 -12.90
C ALA A 160 -1.34 2.69 -12.28
N PRO A 161 -1.30 2.82 -10.95
CA PRO A 161 -0.78 4.04 -10.36
C PRO A 161 0.60 4.28 -10.96
N GLY A 162 0.97 5.52 -11.20
CA GLY A 162 2.22 5.88 -11.86
C GLY A 162 3.49 5.44 -11.11
N GLY A 163 3.34 4.61 -10.08
CA GLY A 163 4.38 4.01 -9.26
C GLY A 163 3.80 3.21 -8.08
N PRO A 164 4.66 2.57 -7.29
CA PRO A 164 4.24 1.81 -6.12
C PRO A 164 3.75 2.75 -5.00
N LEU A 165 2.82 2.24 -4.17
CA LEU A 165 2.22 3.00 -3.08
C LEU A 165 2.96 2.78 -1.76
N ILE A 166 3.39 1.55 -1.51
CA ILE A 166 4.04 1.12 -0.26
C ILE A 166 5.15 0.11 -0.54
N PRO A 167 6.06 -0.11 0.41
CA PRO A 167 7.15 -1.07 0.28
C PRO A 167 6.70 -2.49 -0.07
N ASP A 168 5.62 -2.98 0.54
CA ASP A 168 5.11 -4.33 0.30
C ASP A 168 4.75 -4.57 -1.17
N GLN A 169 4.19 -3.56 -1.84
CA GLN A 169 3.90 -3.67 -3.27
C GLN A 169 5.18 -3.92 -4.08
N ILE A 170 6.26 -3.20 -3.76
CA ILE A 170 7.56 -3.36 -4.45
C ILE A 170 8.08 -4.78 -4.27
N VAL A 171 7.98 -5.30 -3.03
CA VAL A 171 8.52 -6.62 -2.66
C VAL A 171 7.78 -7.75 -3.37
N TYR A 172 6.46 -7.73 -3.35
CA TYR A 172 5.64 -8.87 -3.80
C TYR A 172 5.12 -8.72 -5.23
N ALA A 173 4.79 -7.51 -5.67
CA ALA A 173 4.18 -7.25 -6.96
C ALA A 173 5.07 -6.46 -7.95
N GLY A 174 6.21 -5.97 -7.47
CA GLY A 174 7.09 -5.10 -8.25
C GLY A 174 6.59 -3.65 -8.31
N SER A 175 7.47 -2.76 -8.76
CA SER A 175 7.20 -1.33 -8.79
C SER A 175 6.25 -0.91 -9.91
N PHE A 176 6.34 -1.58 -11.05
CA PHE A 176 5.56 -1.25 -12.25
C PHE A 176 5.01 -2.51 -12.90
N PRO A 177 3.72 -2.53 -13.27
CA PRO A 177 3.18 -3.58 -14.13
C PRO A 177 3.58 -3.33 -15.59
N VAL A 178 3.59 -4.39 -16.40
CA VAL A 178 3.57 -4.24 -17.85
C VAL A 178 2.12 -4.13 -18.33
N VAL A 179 1.89 -3.26 -19.31
CA VAL A 179 0.58 -3.13 -19.95
C VAL A 179 0.55 -3.96 -21.22
N LEU A 180 -0.37 -4.90 -21.27
CA LEU A 180 -0.59 -5.79 -22.44
C LEU A 180 -1.99 -5.55 -23.02
N GLU A 181 -2.10 -5.80 -24.31
CA GLU A 181 -3.39 -5.81 -25.00
C GLU A 181 -3.88 -7.28 -25.17
N ALA A 182 -5.18 -7.50 -25.15
CA ALA A 182 -5.76 -8.83 -25.34
C ALA A 182 -5.42 -9.46 -26.69
N THR A 183 -5.01 -8.66 -27.66
CA THR A 183 -4.65 -9.07 -29.01
C THR A 183 -3.14 -9.24 -29.23
N ASP A 184 -2.32 -9.02 -28.19
CA ASP A 184 -0.87 -9.16 -28.30
C ASP A 184 -0.52 -10.60 -28.67
N THR A 185 0.31 -10.78 -29.70
CA THR A 185 0.95 -12.07 -30.03
C THR A 185 2.08 -12.36 -29.04
N GLU A 186 2.55 -13.62 -29.02
CA GLU A 186 3.70 -14.00 -28.18
C GLU A 186 4.91 -13.10 -28.43
N ASP A 187 5.22 -12.77 -29.68
CA ASP A 187 6.33 -11.88 -30.03
C ASP A 187 6.14 -10.46 -29.50
N ILE A 188 4.92 -9.94 -29.56
CA ILE A 188 4.59 -8.61 -29.04
C ILE A 188 4.71 -8.60 -27.51
N VAL A 189 4.21 -9.61 -26.83
CA VAL A 189 4.35 -9.75 -25.37
C VAL A 189 5.82 -9.81 -24.98
N ALA A 190 6.61 -10.62 -25.68
CA ALA A 190 8.04 -10.73 -25.43
C ALA A 190 8.77 -9.37 -25.64
N ALA A 191 8.42 -8.62 -26.68
CA ALA A 191 8.96 -7.30 -26.94
C ALA A 191 8.59 -6.30 -25.82
N LYS A 192 7.33 -6.26 -25.36
CA LYS A 192 6.87 -5.40 -24.28
C LYS A 192 7.56 -5.71 -22.96
N VAL A 193 7.71 -6.99 -22.62
CA VAL A 193 8.44 -7.43 -21.41
C VAL A 193 9.93 -7.04 -21.49
N SER A 194 10.54 -7.19 -22.67
CA SER A 194 11.95 -6.80 -22.88
C SER A 194 12.13 -5.30 -22.72
N LEU A 195 11.19 -4.50 -23.28
CA LEU A 195 11.20 -3.05 -23.11
C LEU A 195 11.04 -2.65 -21.65
N HIS A 196 10.09 -3.26 -20.93
CA HIS A 196 9.90 -3.04 -19.51
C HIS A 196 11.18 -3.31 -18.72
N ARG A 197 11.85 -4.43 -19.02
CA ARG A 197 13.13 -4.78 -18.38
C ARG A 197 14.22 -3.75 -18.66
N ALA A 198 14.30 -3.25 -19.89
CA ALA A 198 15.26 -2.22 -20.26
C ALA A 198 14.98 -0.89 -19.53
N GLN A 199 13.71 -0.54 -19.35
CA GLN A 199 13.29 0.72 -18.70
C GLN A 199 13.43 0.69 -17.17
N HIS A 200 13.15 -0.47 -16.54
CA HIS A 200 13.04 -0.58 -15.07
C HIS A 200 14.13 -1.47 -14.45
N GLY A 201 15.05 -2.03 -15.25
CA GLY A 201 16.14 -2.89 -14.76
C GLY A 201 15.70 -4.27 -14.29
N ARG A 202 14.39 -4.57 -14.28
CA ARG A 202 13.78 -5.82 -13.78
C ARG A 202 12.68 -6.30 -14.71
N ALA A 203 12.43 -7.61 -14.71
CA ALA A 203 11.24 -8.15 -15.38
C ALA A 203 9.98 -7.75 -14.60
N PRO A 204 8.86 -7.48 -15.28
CA PRO A 204 7.59 -7.24 -14.62
C PRO A 204 7.11 -8.51 -13.90
N ILE A 205 6.53 -8.33 -12.70
CA ILE A 205 5.87 -9.40 -11.95
C ILE A 205 4.38 -9.41 -12.30
N VAL A 206 3.82 -8.24 -12.57
CA VAL A 206 2.40 -8.06 -12.86
C VAL A 206 2.22 -7.54 -14.27
N ALA A 207 1.22 -8.08 -14.96
CA ALA A 207 0.70 -7.58 -16.23
C ALA A 207 -0.73 -7.10 -16.04
N VAL A 208 -1.02 -5.90 -16.53
CA VAL A 208 -2.37 -5.35 -16.60
C VAL A 208 -2.85 -5.43 -18.05
N ILE A 209 -3.98 -6.07 -18.27
CA ILE A 209 -4.72 -6.03 -19.53
C ILE A 209 -5.92 -5.13 -19.27
N PRO A 210 -5.87 -3.85 -19.69
CA PRO A 210 -6.86 -2.86 -19.33
C PRO A 210 -8.28 -3.31 -19.70
N GLY A 211 -9.19 -3.18 -18.75
CA GLY A 211 -10.61 -3.55 -18.94
C GLY A 211 -10.90 -5.05 -18.92
N LEU A 212 -9.88 -5.94 -18.82
CA LEU A 212 -10.07 -7.38 -18.94
C LEU A 212 -9.52 -8.17 -17.78
N ALA A 213 -8.23 -8.01 -17.47
CA ALA A 213 -7.58 -8.88 -16.50
C ALA A 213 -6.33 -8.23 -15.88
N VAL A 214 -5.97 -8.73 -14.71
CA VAL A 214 -4.64 -8.57 -14.12
C VAL A 214 -4.04 -9.96 -14.01
N ALA A 215 -2.81 -10.13 -14.51
CA ALA A 215 -2.03 -11.35 -14.35
C ALA A 215 -0.79 -11.08 -13.51
N ALA A 216 -0.37 -12.05 -12.72
CA ALA A 216 0.87 -11.99 -11.98
C ALA A 216 1.66 -13.29 -12.15
N VAL A 217 3.01 -13.19 -12.12
CA VAL A 217 3.92 -14.32 -12.19
C VAL A 217 4.67 -14.48 -10.87
N GLY A 218 5.06 -15.71 -10.54
CA GLY A 218 5.80 -16.02 -9.33
C GLY A 218 6.63 -17.29 -9.51
N SER A 219 7.44 -17.57 -8.54
CA SER A 219 8.25 -18.80 -8.53
C SER A 219 7.43 -20.08 -8.30
N ASN A 220 6.25 -19.95 -7.75
CA ASN A 220 5.25 -21.00 -7.54
C ASN A 220 3.85 -20.38 -7.48
N ASN A 221 2.81 -21.21 -7.31
CA ASN A 221 1.43 -20.73 -7.26
C ASN A 221 1.19 -19.75 -6.11
N GLU A 222 1.73 -20.03 -4.94
CA GLU A 222 1.59 -19.15 -3.79
C GLU A 222 2.23 -17.78 -4.04
N ALA A 223 3.41 -17.73 -4.63
CA ALA A 223 4.10 -16.48 -4.95
C ALA A 223 3.33 -15.65 -6.00
N SER A 224 2.78 -16.30 -7.02
CA SER A 224 1.97 -15.61 -8.04
C SER A 224 0.65 -15.12 -7.47
N ASP A 225 0.00 -15.90 -6.60
CA ASP A 225 -1.23 -15.49 -5.91
C ASP A 225 -0.97 -14.29 -4.97
N ASN A 226 0.11 -14.33 -4.21
CA ASN A 226 0.51 -13.23 -3.34
C ASN A 226 0.81 -11.95 -4.14
N ALA A 227 1.51 -12.06 -5.27
CA ALA A 227 1.78 -10.93 -6.15
C ALA A 227 0.49 -10.32 -6.71
N LEU A 228 -0.42 -11.17 -7.18
CA LEU A 228 -1.71 -10.76 -7.72
C LEU A 228 -2.55 -10.03 -6.66
N HIS A 229 -2.72 -10.62 -5.48
CA HIS A 229 -3.49 -10.03 -4.40
C HIS A 229 -2.89 -8.71 -3.93
N THR A 230 -1.57 -8.64 -3.73
CA THR A 230 -0.88 -7.41 -3.34
C THR A 230 -1.11 -6.28 -4.36
N PHE A 231 -1.03 -6.60 -5.65
CA PHE A 231 -1.29 -5.61 -6.70
C PHE A 231 -2.76 -5.16 -6.72
N LEU A 232 -3.72 -6.08 -6.61
CA LEU A 232 -5.14 -5.75 -6.55
C LEU A 232 -5.47 -4.90 -5.31
N ASP A 233 -4.84 -5.17 -4.18
CA ASP A 233 -4.98 -4.36 -2.98
C ASP A 233 -4.42 -2.95 -3.17
N ALA A 234 -3.27 -2.80 -3.83
CA ALA A 234 -2.74 -1.50 -4.21
C ALA A 234 -3.70 -0.73 -5.15
N MET A 235 -4.36 -1.41 -6.07
CA MET A 235 -5.40 -0.79 -6.92
C MET A 235 -6.59 -0.30 -6.10
N ARG A 236 -7.01 -1.06 -5.09
CA ARG A 236 -8.08 -0.65 -4.17
C ARG A 236 -7.68 0.60 -3.38
N VAL A 237 -6.47 0.60 -2.82
CA VAL A 237 -5.94 1.78 -2.10
C VAL A 237 -5.88 3.00 -3.02
N ALA A 238 -5.38 2.85 -4.26
CA ALA A 238 -5.32 3.95 -5.22
C ALA A 238 -6.71 4.52 -5.55
N ARG A 239 -7.70 3.66 -5.72
CA ARG A 239 -9.10 4.06 -5.93
C ARG A 239 -9.62 4.86 -4.74
N ASP A 240 -9.50 4.32 -3.55
CA ASP A 240 -10.03 4.91 -2.32
C ASP A 240 -9.32 6.23 -2.00
N ALA A 241 -8.01 6.30 -2.19
CA ALA A 241 -7.24 7.54 -2.04
C ALA A 241 -7.66 8.62 -3.06
N ASN A 242 -8.00 8.25 -4.29
CA ASN A 242 -8.50 9.19 -5.29
C ASN A 242 -9.91 9.69 -4.99
N LEU A 243 -10.74 8.91 -4.32
CA LEU A 243 -12.05 9.39 -3.84
C LEU A 243 -11.89 10.42 -2.71
N LEU A 244 -10.92 10.25 -1.85
CA LEU A 244 -10.64 11.17 -0.74
C LEU A 244 -9.81 12.41 -1.17
N GLY A 245 -9.15 12.34 -2.32
CA GLY A 245 -8.29 13.41 -2.82
C GLY A 245 -7.47 12.96 -4.03
N ARG A 246 -6.17 12.82 -3.85
CA ARG A 246 -5.26 12.34 -4.90
C ARG A 246 -4.30 11.30 -4.34
N VAL A 247 -4.18 10.17 -5.02
CA VAL A 247 -3.18 9.17 -4.66
C VAL A 247 -1.77 9.74 -4.77
N ARG A 248 -0.94 9.47 -3.78
CA ARG A 248 0.49 9.71 -3.80
C ARG A 248 1.22 8.40 -4.03
N VAL A 249 2.02 8.33 -5.08
CA VAL A 249 2.94 7.22 -5.33
C VAL A 249 4.31 7.55 -4.73
N MET A 250 5.09 6.52 -4.43
CA MET A 250 6.49 6.67 -4.05
C MET A 250 7.30 7.22 -5.22
N ASP A 251 8.17 8.19 -4.96
CA ASP A 251 9.07 8.75 -5.96
C ASP A 251 10.23 7.78 -6.30
N ASP A 252 11.07 8.15 -7.27
CA ASP A 252 12.17 7.32 -7.73
C ASP A 252 13.20 7.04 -6.63
N ARG A 253 13.44 8.00 -5.74
CA ARG A 253 14.35 7.84 -4.62
C ARG A 253 13.79 6.85 -3.58
N GLU A 254 12.55 7.06 -3.19
CA GLU A 254 11.83 6.24 -2.21
C GLU A 254 11.73 4.80 -2.68
N ARG A 255 11.33 4.62 -3.95
CA ARG A 255 11.29 3.31 -4.60
C ARG A 255 12.66 2.66 -4.67
N GLY A 256 13.68 3.39 -5.15
CA GLY A 256 15.03 2.88 -5.30
C GLY A 256 15.67 2.46 -3.97
N PHE A 257 15.31 3.13 -2.88
CA PHE A 257 15.73 2.74 -1.54
C PHE A 257 15.24 1.31 -1.21
N ILE A 258 13.94 1.05 -1.42
CA ILE A 258 13.35 -0.26 -1.12
C ILE A 258 13.88 -1.35 -2.06
N GLU A 259 13.95 -1.08 -3.39
CA GLU A 259 14.41 -2.03 -4.38
C GLU A 259 15.84 -2.54 -4.14
N ASN A 260 16.69 -1.69 -3.57
CA ASN A 260 18.09 -2.00 -3.31
C ASN A 260 18.37 -2.37 -1.85
N TRP A 261 17.36 -2.39 -1.00
CA TRP A 261 17.57 -2.66 0.40
C TRP A 261 17.84 -4.14 0.67
N GLU A 262 18.94 -4.41 1.41
CA GLU A 262 19.39 -5.77 1.75
C GLU A 262 18.33 -6.58 2.53
N ALA A 263 17.53 -5.89 3.38
CA ALA A 263 16.46 -6.53 4.14
C ALA A 263 15.33 -7.08 3.23
N GLU A 264 15.01 -6.38 2.15
CA GLU A 264 13.99 -6.82 1.19
C GLU A 264 14.48 -8.02 0.38
N SER A 265 15.76 -8.04 0.01
CA SER A 265 16.38 -9.21 -0.59
C SER A 265 16.33 -10.43 0.33
N TYR A 266 16.41 -10.21 1.65
CA TYR A 266 16.27 -11.28 2.63
C TYR A 266 14.82 -11.78 2.75
N ARG A 267 13.82 -10.89 2.80
CA ARG A 267 12.39 -11.26 2.83
C ARG A 267 11.99 -12.06 1.59
N GLN A 268 12.43 -11.65 0.41
CA GLN A 268 12.22 -12.40 -0.84
C GLN A 268 12.81 -13.81 -0.79
N LYS A 269 14.03 -13.96 -0.22
CA LYS A 269 14.67 -15.28 -0.05
C LYS A 269 13.90 -16.16 0.95
N VAL A 270 13.42 -15.58 2.05
CA VAL A 270 12.64 -16.30 3.06
C VAL A 270 11.29 -16.75 2.50
N ALA A 271 10.59 -15.89 1.76
CA ALA A 271 9.33 -16.23 1.11
C ALA A 271 9.51 -17.38 0.10
N ALA A 272 10.59 -17.34 -0.70
CA ALA A 272 10.92 -18.41 -1.65
C ALA A 272 11.28 -19.75 -0.98
N SER A 273 11.85 -19.72 0.24
CA SER A 273 12.24 -20.94 0.97
C SER A 273 11.12 -21.59 1.77
N GLN A 274 10.03 -20.86 2.04
CA GLN A 274 8.85 -21.40 2.76
C GLN A 274 7.83 -22.05 1.81
N GLY A 275 7.96 -21.83 0.50
CA GLY A 275 7.13 -22.43 -0.56
C GLY A 275 7.75 -23.69 -1.19
N SER A 276 8.77 -24.30 -0.57
CA SER A 276 9.43 -25.54 -1.05
C SER A 276 9.02 -26.73 -0.12
#